data_5b86ea8ebab96191c7a8b143c08f9154
#
_entry.id   5b86ea8ebab96191c7a8b143c08f9154
#
_cell.length_a   1.000
_cell.length_b   1.000
_cell.length_c   1.000
_cell.angle_alpha   90.00
_cell.angle_beta   90.00
_cell.angle_gamma   90.00
#
_symmetry.space_group_name_H-M   'P 1'
#
loop_
_entity.id
_entity.type
_entity.pdbx_description
1 polymer ?
#
loop_
_entity_poly.entity_id
_entity_poly.type
_entity_poly.pdbx_seq_one_letter_code
_entity_poly.pdbx_strand_id
1 'polypeptide(L)'
;MSTLPTIPHLINGERVAGGSRAQDVFNPATGHAEKRVLLADKATVEQAIASAQAAYPAWRATPPLKRARVMSNLKVLLEQHADELCALVTAEHGKVLADALGELQRGIENVEYASYAPELLKGEHSKNVGPAIDSWSEFQALGVTAGITPFNFPVMVPLWMWPMAVACGNTFILKPSERDPSSALRVAELALQAGLPPGVLGNWCGADKAHGFHTWVGQQGVY
;
A
#
# COMPACT_ATOMS: atom_id res chain seq x y z
N MET A 1 20.09 -28.66 -3.50
CA MET A 1 19.42 -27.55 -4.22
C MET A 1 19.16 -26.47 -3.21
N SER A 2 19.75 -25.29 -3.36
CA SER A 2 19.47 -24.14 -2.47
C SER A 2 18.01 -23.74 -2.66
N THR A 3 17.23 -23.65 -1.58
CA THR A 3 15.87 -23.14 -1.63
C THR A 3 15.91 -21.63 -1.84
N LEU A 4 15.25 -21.13 -2.89
CA LEU A 4 15.17 -19.71 -3.16
C LEU A 4 14.52 -18.94 -1.99
N PRO A 5 14.98 -17.72 -1.68
CA PRO A 5 14.33 -16.86 -0.69
C PRO A 5 12.85 -16.64 -1.03
N THR A 6 12.01 -16.66 -0.01
CA THR A 6 10.56 -16.51 -0.18
C THR A 6 10.12 -15.10 0.18
N ILE A 7 9.28 -14.48 -0.68
CA ILE A 7 8.63 -13.20 -0.44
C ILE A 7 7.24 -13.48 0.15
N PRO A 8 7.02 -13.13 1.45
CA PRO A 8 5.76 -13.37 2.14
C PRO A 8 4.75 -12.26 1.91
N HIS A 9 3.55 -12.42 2.46
CA HIS A 9 2.59 -11.34 2.65
C HIS A 9 2.93 -10.49 3.88
N LEU A 10 2.44 -9.25 3.93
CA LEU A 10 2.48 -8.40 5.11
C LEU A 10 1.04 -8.16 5.58
N ILE A 11 0.65 -8.78 6.67
CA ILE A 11 -0.70 -8.67 7.25
C ILE A 11 -0.56 -8.31 8.72
N ASN A 12 -1.28 -7.29 9.17
CA ASN A 12 -1.20 -6.78 10.54
C ASN A 12 0.23 -6.43 11.01
N GLY A 13 1.06 -5.95 10.10
CA GLY A 13 2.45 -5.60 10.40
C GLY A 13 3.41 -6.81 10.48
N GLU A 14 2.94 -8.01 10.24
CA GLU A 14 3.73 -9.25 10.32
C GLU A 14 3.90 -9.91 8.94
N ARG A 15 5.03 -10.59 8.75
CA ARG A 15 5.27 -11.42 7.57
C ARG A 15 4.55 -12.74 7.70
N VAL A 16 3.57 -12.98 6.81
CA VAL A 16 2.72 -14.17 6.81
C VAL A 16 2.98 -15.01 5.58
N ALA A 17 3.16 -16.31 5.78
CA ALA A 17 3.39 -17.23 4.66
C ALA A 17 2.17 -17.42 3.76
N GLY A 18 0.99 -17.63 4.28
CA GLY A 18 -0.32 -17.80 3.61
C GLY A 18 -0.31 -18.44 2.22
N GLY A 19 -1.24 -19.37 2.00
CA GLY A 19 -1.38 -20.07 0.71
C GLY A 19 -0.33 -21.19 0.49
N SER A 20 -0.68 -22.14 -0.36
CA SER A 20 0.21 -23.27 -0.71
C SER A 20 0.91 -23.09 -2.06
N ARG A 21 0.53 -22.05 -2.83
CA ARG A 21 1.07 -21.78 -4.16
C ARG A 21 2.14 -20.68 -4.09
N ALA A 22 3.14 -20.83 -4.95
CA ALA A 22 4.19 -19.82 -5.11
C ALA A 22 4.51 -19.65 -6.60
N GLN A 23 5.08 -18.51 -6.94
CA GLN A 23 5.58 -18.20 -8.28
C GLN A 23 7.04 -17.77 -8.18
N ASP A 24 7.84 -18.17 -9.16
CA ASP A 24 9.24 -17.75 -9.24
C ASP A 24 9.31 -16.28 -9.70
N VAL A 25 10.20 -15.54 -9.06
CA VAL A 25 10.53 -14.14 -9.40
C VAL A 25 11.90 -14.14 -10.07
N PHE A 26 11.93 -13.70 -11.30
CA PHE A 26 13.10 -13.77 -12.16
C PHE A 26 13.84 -12.44 -12.17
N ASN A 27 15.17 -12.54 -12.23
CA ASN A 27 16.00 -11.42 -12.61
C ASN A 27 16.10 -11.39 -14.15
N PRO A 28 15.54 -10.38 -14.83
CA PRO A 28 15.50 -10.34 -16.28
C PRO A 28 16.88 -10.15 -16.91
N ALA A 29 17.87 -9.64 -16.18
CA ALA A 29 19.25 -9.51 -16.68
C ALA A 29 19.96 -10.85 -16.77
N THR A 30 19.63 -11.81 -15.92
CA THR A 30 20.25 -13.14 -15.88
C THR A 30 19.36 -14.25 -16.43
N GLY A 31 18.05 -14.02 -16.49
CA GLY A 31 17.04 -15.01 -16.83
C GLY A 31 16.82 -16.09 -15.75
N HIS A 32 17.44 -15.95 -14.58
CA HIS A 32 17.30 -16.91 -13.49
C HIS A 32 16.28 -16.49 -12.46
N ALA A 33 15.56 -17.45 -11.89
CA ALA A 33 14.74 -17.23 -10.71
C ALA A 33 15.66 -16.99 -9.49
N GLU A 34 15.46 -15.86 -8.81
CA GLU A 34 16.25 -15.50 -7.63
C GLU A 34 15.44 -15.55 -6.34
N LYS A 35 14.10 -15.47 -6.44
CA LYS A 35 13.18 -15.50 -5.31
C LYS A 35 11.91 -16.27 -5.68
N ARG A 36 11.08 -16.53 -4.68
CA ARG A 36 9.72 -17.06 -4.87
C ARG A 36 8.73 -16.20 -4.11
N VAL A 37 7.68 -15.72 -4.77
CA VAL A 37 6.59 -15.01 -4.12
C VAL A 37 5.48 -15.99 -3.77
N LEU A 38 4.98 -15.90 -2.54
CA LEU A 38 3.81 -16.65 -2.10
C LEU A 38 2.54 -16.05 -2.70
N LEU A 39 1.64 -16.90 -3.16
CA LEU A 39 0.36 -16.48 -3.72
C LEU A 39 -0.75 -16.71 -2.68
N ALA A 40 -1.44 -15.64 -2.31
CA ALA A 40 -2.53 -15.70 -1.35
C ALA A 40 -3.65 -16.61 -1.82
N ASP A 41 -4.17 -17.38 -0.91
CA ASP A 41 -5.46 -18.07 -1.04
C ASP A 41 -6.60 -17.22 -0.45
N LYS A 42 -7.81 -17.73 -0.52
CA LYS A 42 -9.00 -17.03 0.01
C LYS A 42 -8.87 -16.70 1.49
N ALA A 43 -8.38 -17.64 2.30
CA ALA A 43 -8.24 -17.46 3.74
C ALA A 43 -7.24 -16.33 4.07
N THR A 44 -6.11 -16.27 3.35
CA THR A 44 -5.12 -15.21 3.49
C THR A 44 -5.70 -13.82 3.16
N VAL A 45 -6.50 -13.74 2.10
CA VAL A 45 -7.16 -12.48 1.72
C VAL A 45 -8.21 -12.06 2.76
N GLU A 46 -9.03 -13.00 3.25
CA GLU A 46 -9.99 -12.76 4.34
C GLU A 46 -9.30 -12.27 5.61
N GLN A 47 -8.15 -12.85 5.96
CA GLN A 47 -7.33 -12.40 7.08
C GLN A 47 -6.84 -10.96 6.89
N ALA A 48 -6.38 -10.59 5.68
CA ALA A 48 -5.93 -9.23 5.38
C ALA A 48 -7.08 -8.21 5.52
N ILE A 49 -8.28 -8.55 5.03
CA ILE A 49 -9.46 -7.69 5.15
C ILE A 49 -9.89 -7.56 6.61
N ALA A 50 -9.96 -8.65 7.35
CA ALA A 50 -10.33 -8.63 8.77
C ALA A 50 -9.35 -7.76 9.59
N SER A 51 -8.05 -7.86 9.30
CA SER A 51 -7.01 -7.00 9.90
C SER A 51 -7.25 -5.53 9.60
N ALA A 52 -7.52 -5.19 8.34
CA ALA A 52 -7.79 -3.81 7.93
C ALA A 52 -9.08 -3.25 8.55
N GLN A 53 -10.13 -4.07 8.63
CA GLN A 53 -11.39 -3.71 9.29
C GLN A 53 -11.19 -3.46 10.80
N ALA A 54 -10.40 -4.28 11.46
CA ALA A 54 -10.10 -4.13 12.89
C ALA A 54 -9.29 -2.86 13.19
N ALA A 55 -8.35 -2.48 12.31
CA ALA A 55 -7.53 -1.27 12.46
C ALA A 55 -8.28 0.02 12.13
N TYR A 56 -9.29 -0.03 11.27
CA TYR A 56 -9.99 1.13 10.71
C TYR A 56 -10.56 2.09 11.77
N PRO A 57 -11.32 1.65 12.81
CA PRO A 57 -11.93 2.58 13.75
C PRO A 57 -10.92 3.46 14.49
N ALA A 58 -9.82 2.89 14.94
CA ALA A 58 -8.76 3.62 15.63
C ALA A 58 -8.02 4.56 14.69
N TRP A 59 -7.73 4.12 13.46
CA TRP A 59 -7.05 4.93 12.46
C TRP A 59 -7.91 6.10 11.99
N ARG A 60 -9.19 5.88 11.69
CA ARG A 60 -10.16 6.92 11.36
C ARG A 60 -10.24 7.99 12.46
N ALA A 61 -10.23 7.59 13.73
CA ALA A 61 -10.30 8.50 14.87
C ALA A 61 -8.97 9.25 15.12
N THR A 62 -7.86 8.83 14.49
CA THR A 62 -6.57 9.51 14.62
C THR A 62 -6.63 10.88 13.96
N PRO A 63 -6.24 11.98 14.66
CA PRO A 63 -6.28 13.32 14.10
C PRO A 63 -5.53 13.42 12.75
N PRO A 64 -6.06 14.14 11.75
CA PRO A 64 -5.45 14.26 10.42
C PRO A 64 -3.97 14.66 10.46
N LEU A 65 -3.58 15.59 11.34
CA LEU A 65 -2.19 16.03 11.50
C LEU A 65 -1.26 14.89 11.98
N LYS A 66 -1.76 13.96 12.81
CA LYS A 66 -0.97 12.79 13.24
C LYS A 66 -0.79 11.81 12.08
N ARG A 67 -1.82 11.60 11.26
CA ARG A 67 -1.73 10.78 10.06
C ARG A 67 -0.76 11.38 9.02
N ALA A 68 -0.85 12.69 8.80
CA ALA A 68 0.05 13.42 7.92
C ALA A 68 1.52 13.31 8.35
N ARG A 69 1.78 13.30 9.66
CA ARG A 69 3.14 13.14 10.21
C ARG A 69 3.74 11.78 9.88
N VAL A 70 2.93 10.72 9.82
CA VAL A 70 3.38 9.40 9.34
C VAL A 70 3.81 9.48 7.87
N MET A 71 3.07 10.20 7.02
CA MET A 71 3.46 10.40 5.61
C MET A 71 4.77 11.18 5.49
N SER A 72 4.97 12.23 6.29
CA SER A 72 6.23 12.98 6.32
C SER A 72 7.42 12.11 6.76
N ASN A 73 7.23 11.27 7.78
CA ASN A 73 8.27 10.33 8.22
C ASN A 73 8.57 9.28 7.14
N LEU A 74 7.53 8.78 6.47
CA LEU A 74 7.69 7.83 5.38
C LEU A 74 8.49 8.42 4.23
N LYS A 75 8.23 9.69 3.84
CA LYS A 75 9.02 10.39 2.82
C LYS A 75 10.51 10.31 3.14
N VAL A 76 10.88 10.68 4.37
CA VAL A 76 12.29 10.66 4.81
C VAL A 76 12.88 9.24 4.72
N LEU A 77 12.15 8.21 5.13
CA LEU A 77 12.61 6.84 5.05
C LEU A 77 12.76 6.36 3.59
N LEU A 78 11.86 6.73 2.70
CA LEU A 78 11.96 6.39 1.28
C LEU A 78 13.21 7.03 0.63
N GLU A 79 13.51 8.29 0.98
CA GLU A 79 14.72 8.99 0.53
C GLU A 79 16.00 8.33 1.08
N GLN A 80 16.02 7.95 2.36
CA GLN A 80 17.14 7.25 2.99
C GLN A 80 17.39 5.86 2.43
N HIS A 81 16.35 5.18 1.97
CA HIS A 81 16.41 3.83 1.41
C HIS A 81 16.32 3.80 -0.13
N ALA A 82 16.58 4.93 -0.79
CA ALA A 82 16.42 5.03 -2.25
C ALA A 82 17.27 4.02 -3.00
N ASP A 83 18.54 3.85 -2.65
CA ASP A 83 19.44 2.90 -3.30
C ASP A 83 18.96 1.45 -3.14
N GLU A 84 18.49 1.07 -1.94
CA GLU A 84 17.91 -0.25 -1.66
C GLU A 84 16.69 -0.50 -2.54
N LEU A 85 15.76 0.45 -2.59
CA LEU A 85 14.52 0.34 -3.36
C LEU A 85 14.79 0.28 -4.86
N CYS A 86 15.69 1.12 -5.37
CA CYS A 86 16.10 1.09 -6.78
C CYS A 86 16.77 -0.23 -7.16
N ALA A 87 17.62 -0.78 -6.29
CA ALA A 87 18.23 -2.08 -6.52
C ALA A 87 17.19 -3.22 -6.60
N LEU A 88 16.16 -3.19 -5.74
CA LEU A 88 15.05 -4.15 -5.80
C LEU A 88 14.27 -4.06 -7.11
N VAL A 89 13.95 -2.84 -7.56
CA VAL A 89 13.29 -2.60 -8.85
C VAL A 89 14.16 -3.10 -10.00
N THR A 90 15.45 -2.77 -10.03
CA THR A 90 16.36 -3.21 -11.08
C THR A 90 16.47 -4.73 -11.13
N ALA A 91 16.58 -5.39 -9.97
CA ALA A 91 16.73 -6.84 -9.89
C ALA A 91 15.50 -7.62 -10.39
N GLU A 92 14.29 -7.12 -10.15
CA GLU A 92 13.05 -7.83 -10.49
C GLU A 92 12.38 -7.33 -11.77
N HIS A 93 12.51 -6.03 -12.09
CA HIS A 93 11.92 -5.43 -13.29
C HIS A 93 12.92 -5.33 -14.45
N GLY A 94 14.20 -5.12 -14.18
CA GLY A 94 15.23 -4.89 -15.19
C GLY A 94 15.45 -3.44 -15.62
N LYS A 95 14.80 -2.46 -14.97
CA LYS A 95 15.09 -1.04 -15.18
C LYS A 95 16.53 -0.72 -14.78
N VAL A 96 17.17 0.20 -15.50
CA VAL A 96 18.43 0.80 -15.05
C VAL A 96 18.19 1.62 -13.78
N LEU A 97 19.20 1.73 -12.93
CA LEU A 97 19.09 2.43 -11.64
C LEU A 97 18.56 3.87 -11.75
N ALA A 98 18.96 4.59 -12.81
CA ALA A 98 18.49 5.95 -13.05
C ALA A 98 16.97 6.03 -13.30
N ASP A 99 16.41 5.07 -14.05
CA ASP A 99 14.97 5.01 -14.30
C ASP A 99 14.20 4.55 -13.05
N ALA A 100 14.77 3.62 -12.28
CA ALA A 100 14.22 3.19 -11.00
C ALA A 100 14.19 4.36 -10.00
N LEU A 101 15.23 5.19 -9.96
CA LEU A 101 15.26 6.39 -9.12
C LEU A 101 14.22 7.43 -9.57
N GLY A 102 14.07 7.67 -10.87
CA GLY A 102 13.05 8.57 -11.40
C GLY A 102 11.63 8.09 -11.15
N GLU A 103 11.41 6.77 -11.12
CA GLU A 103 10.15 6.17 -10.68
C GLU A 103 9.89 6.41 -9.19
N LEU A 104 10.86 6.10 -8.34
CA LEU A 104 10.77 6.29 -6.89
C LEU A 104 10.50 7.75 -6.53
N GLN A 105 11.19 8.71 -7.14
CA GLN A 105 10.99 10.14 -6.89
C GLN A 105 9.54 10.56 -7.14
N ARG A 106 8.94 10.13 -8.26
CA ARG A 106 7.52 10.42 -8.55
C ARG A 106 6.57 9.76 -7.54
N GLY A 107 6.94 8.62 -6.97
CA GLY A 107 6.21 8.00 -5.86
C GLY A 107 6.33 8.84 -4.57
N ILE A 108 7.54 9.30 -4.25
CA ILE A 108 7.81 10.14 -3.08
C ILE A 108 7.03 11.47 -3.14
N GLU A 109 6.91 12.10 -4.32
CA GLU A 109 6.11 13.31 -4.51
C GLU A 109 4.64 13.11 -4.09
N ASN A 110 4.07 11.94 -4.37
CA ASN A 110 2.71 11.61 -3.92
C ASN A 110 2.62 11.39 -2.41
N VAL A 111 3.63 10.79 -1.79
CA VAL A 111 3.70 10.67 -0.32
C VAL A 111 3.82 12.06 0.32
N GLU A 112 4.63 12.94 -0.25
CA GLU A 112 4.73 14.33 0.18
C GLU A 112 3.37 15.04 0.05
N TYR A 113 2.70 14.91 -1.10
CA TYR A 113 1.37 15.47 -1.29
C TYR A 113 0.35 14.91 -0.27
N ALA A 114 0.41 13.63 0.08
CA ALA A 114 -0.45 13.05 1.10
C ALA A 114 -0.24 13.65 2.50
N SER A 115 0.93 14.25 2.78
CA SER A 115 1.18 14.97 4.04
C SER A 115 0.34 16.26 4.17
N TYR A 116 -0.20 16.79 3.07
CA TYR A 116 -1.12 17.93 3.05
C TYR A 116 -2.58 17.54 3.27
N ALA A 117 -2.89 16.26 3.50
CA ALA A 117 -4.26 15.79 3.73
C ALA A 117 -5.04 16.60 4.78
N PRO A 118 -4.45 17.13 5.88
CA PRO A 118 -5.20 17.99 6.82
C PRO A 118 -5.83 19.21 6.18
N GLU A 119 -5.19 19.81 5.17
CA GLU A 119 -5.76 20.94 4.43
C GLU A 119 -6.87 20.50 3.45
N LEU A 120 -6.65 19.35 2.79
CA LEU A 120 -7.59 18.80 1.81
C LEU A 120 -8.88 18.26 2.44
N LEU A 121 -8.84 17.90 3.73
CA LEU A 121 -9.97 17.36 4.49
C LEU A 121 -10.80 18.46 5.17
N LYS A 122 -10.47 19.73 5.00
CA LYS A 122 -11.29 20.84 5.51
C LYS A 122 -12.63 20.88 4.78
N GLY A 123 -13.70 20.92 5.57
CA GLY A 123 -15.04 21.16 5.06
C GLY A 123 -15.34 22.64 4.89
N GLU A 124 -16.50 22.93 4.39
CA GLU A 124 -17.03 24.28 4.22
C GLU A 124 -18.09 24.57 5.28
N HIS A 125 -18.23 25.85 5.64
CA HIS A 125 -19.28 26.34 6.52
C HIS A 125 -19.97 27.57 5.90
N SER A 126 -21.29 27.51 5.83
CA SER A 126 -22.13 28.63 5.35
C SER A 126 -23.12 29.04 6.43
N LYS A 127 -23.11 30.32 6.80
CA LYS A 127 -24.03 30.90 7.78
C LYS A 127 -25.30 31.43 7.13
N ASN A 128 -26.44 31.25 7.82
CA ASN A 128 -27.73 31.82 7.39
C ASN A 128 -28.13 31.41 5.96
N VAL A 129 -27.97 30.14 5.61
CA VAL A 129 -28.45 29.58 4.32
C VAL A 129 -29.99 29.57 4.24
N GLY A 130 -30.67 29.78 5.39
CA GLY A 130 -32.07 30.00 5.60
C GLY A 130 -32.28 30.66 6.97
N PRO A 131 -33.52 31.07 7.36
CA PRO A 131 -33.78 31.66 8.67
C PRO A 131 -33.34 30.74 9.83
N ALA A 132 -32.31 31.15 10.57
CA ALA A 132 -31.69 30.40 11.66
C ALA A 132 -31.11 29.00 11.27
N ILE A 133 -30.67 28.85 10.02
CA ILE A 133 -30.08 27.63 9.51
C ILE A 133 -28.64 27.90 9.04
N ASP A 134 -27.66 27.20 9.64
CA ASP A 134 -26.29 27.12 9.15
C ASP A 134 -26.08 25.76 8.46
N SER A 135 -25.18 25.70 7.47
CA SER A 135 -24.80 24.48 6.74
C SER A 135 -23.30 24.28 6.80
N TRP A 136 -22.89 23.03 6.93
CA TRP A 136 -21.48 22.66 6.89
C TRP A 136 -21.28 21.31 6.21
N SER A 137 -20.10 21.10 5.68
CA SER A 137 -19.67 19.84 5.08
C SER A 137 -18.50 19.22 5.84
N GLU A 138 -18.41 17.91 5.80
CA GLU A 138 -17.34 17.14 6.44
C GLU A 138 -16.92 16.01 5.52
N PHE A 139 -15.59 15.83 5.34
CA PHE A 139 -15.03 14.66 4.67
C PHE A 139 -14.86 13.52 5.67
N GLN A 140 -15.33 12.34 5.31
CA GLN A 140 -15.22 11.14 6.12
C GLN A 140 -14.47 10.04 5.36
N ALA A 141 -13.68 9.25 6.09
CA ALA A 141 -13.06 8.06 5.53
C ALA A 141 -14.11 7.01 5.13
N LEU A 142 -13.91 6.36 3.99
CA LEU A 142 -14.82 5.33 3.44
C LEU A 142 -14.78 4.03 4.22
N GLY A 143 -13.58 3.61 4.68
CA GLY A 143 -13.40 2.32 5.34
C GLY A 143 -12.14 1.59 4.88
N VAL A 144 -12.29 0.31 4.60
CA VAL A 144 -11.23 -0.49 3.98
C VAL A 144 -11.23 -0.23 2.49
N THR A 145 -10.07 0.16 1.96
CA THR A 145 -9.86 0.39 0.54
C THR A 145 -8.84 -0.60 -0.02
N ALA A 146 -8.83 -0.80 -1.33
CA ALA A 146 -7.88 -1.73 -1.96
C ALA A 146 -7.34 -1.18 -3.27
N GLY A 147 -6.13 -1.61 -3.63
CA GLY A 147 -5.51 -1.30 -4.91
C GLY A 147 -4.77 -2.49 -5.50
N ILE A 148 -4.87 -2.64 -6.82
CA ILE A 148 -4.12 -3.62 -7.60
C ILE A 148 -3.19 -2.85 -8.53
N THR A 149 -1.90 -3.15 -8.46
CA THR A 149 -0.90 -2.41 -9.21
C THR A 149 -0.18 -3.30 -10.23
N PRO A 150 0.20 -2.72 -11.38
CA PRO A 150 0.88 -3.43 -12.46
C PRO A 150 2.38 -3.60 -12.17
N PHE A 151 3.04 -4.40 -13.00
CA PHE A 151 4.48 -4.66 -12.92
C PHE A 151 5.36 -3.52 -13.48
N ASN A 152 4.84 -2.70 -14.39
CA ASN A 152 5.68 -1.74 -15.13
C ASN A 152 6.21 -0.54 -14.29
N PHE A 153 5.62 -0.29 -13.12
CA PHE A 153 6.06 0.70 -12.13
C PHE A 153 5.80 0.19 -10.71
N PRO A 154 6.63 -0.75 -10.22
CA PRO A 154 6.34 -1.51 -9.00
C PRO A 154 6.45 -0.71 -7.70
N VAL A 155 7.08 0.47 -7.73
CA VAL A 155 7.14 1.40 -6.58
C VAL A 155 6.20 2.58 -6.78
N MET A 156 6.23 3.21 -7.95
CA MET A 156 5.49 4.45 -8.19
C MET A 156 3.97 4.25 -8.08
N VAL A 157 3.42 3.26 -8.77
CA VAL A 157 1.96 3.07 -8.81
C VAL A 157 1.37 2.71 -7.45
N PRO A 158 1.97 1.82 -6.63
CA PRO A 158 1.55 1.66 -5.24
C PRO A 158 1.52 2.99 -4.46
N LEU A 159 2.56 3.81 -4.59
CA LEU A 159 2.66 5.10 -3.89
C LEU A 159 1.69 6.17 -4.44
N TRP A 160 1.08 5.97 -5.59
CA TRP A 160 0.02 6.83 -6.10
C TRP A 160 -1.34 6.53 -5.44
N MET A 161 -1.53 5.35 -4.89
CA MET A 161 -2.83 4.88 -4.41
C MET A 161 -2.97 4.98 -2.88
N TRP A 162 -2.18 4.20 -2.14
CA TRP A 162 -2.41 4.01 -0.72
C TRP A 162 -2.03 5.20 0.20
N PRO A 163 -1.00 6.04 -0.09
CA PRO A 163 -0.62 7.10 0.85
C PRO A 163 -1.73 8.10 1.09
N MET A 164 -2.38 8.57 0.02
CA MET A 164 -3.50 9.51 0.15
C MET A 164 -4.71 8.86 0.81
N ALA A 165 -5.06 7.62 0.44
CA ALA A 165 -6.17 6.91 1.07
C ALA A 165 -5.97 6.77 2.58
N VAL A 166 -4.76 6.41 3.01
CA VAL A 166 -4.39 6.24 4.41
C VAL A 166 -4.35 7.59 5.14
N ALA A 167 -3.77 8.64 4.53
CA ALA A 167 -3.75 9.98 5.09
C ALA A 167 -5.18 10.53 5.32
N CYS A 168 -6.13 10.19 4.46
CA CYS A 168 -7.55 10.53 4.61
C CYS A 168 -8.29 9.68 5.67
N GLY A 169 -7.63 8.72 6.31
CA GLY A 169 -8.18 7.94 7.42
C GLY A 169 -8.74 6.58 7.04
N ASN A 170 -8.55 6.13 5.80
CA ASN A 170 -8.89 4.79 5.37
C ASN A 170 -7.79 3.79 5.77
N THR A 171 -8.14 2.51 5.86
CA THR A 171 -7.16 1.42 5.77
C THR A 171 -7.03 0.96 4.34
N PHE A 172 -5.90 0.38 3.97
CA PHE A 172 -5.62 0.02 2.59
C PHE A 172 -5.03 -1.38 2.46
N ILE A 173 -5.48 -2.10 1.45
CA ILE A 173 -4.96 -3.42 1.08
C ILE A 173 -4.35 -3.31 -0.31
N LEU A 174 -3.04 -3.48 -0.39
CA LEU A 174 -2.29 -3.44 -1.65
C LEU A 174 -2.07 -4.85 -2.20
N LYS A 175 -2.44 -5.07 -3.44
CA LYS A 175 -2.03 -6.23 -4.23
C LYS A 175 -1.02 -5.78 -5.29
N PRO A 176 0.30 -5.86 -5.03
CA PRO A 176 1.32 -5.56 -6.04
C PRO A 176 1.38 -6.67 -7.09
N SER A 177 2.16 -6.42 -8.15
CA SER A 177 2.47 -7.43 -9.13
C SER A 177 3.25 -8.61 -8.51
N GLU A 178 2.92 -9.81 -8.89
CA GLU A 178 3.65 -11.02 -8.52
C GLU A 178 4.99 -11.18 -9.26
N ARG A 179 5.27 -10.34 -10.26
CA ARG A 179 6.51 -10.37 -11.04
C ARG A 179 7.66 -9.68 -10.34
N ASP A 180 7.37 -8.59 -9.61
CA ASP A 180 8.32 -7.67 -8.98
C ASP A 180 7.83 -7.12 -7.64
N PRO A 181 7.49 -8.01 -6.67
CA PRO A 181 6.78 -7.63 -5.45
C PRO A 181 7.67 -7.05 -4.35
N SER A 182 8.98 -7.25 -4.39
CA SER A 182 9.87 -6.96 -3.25
C SER A 182 9.90 -5.48 -2.87
N SER A 183 9.88 -4.59 -3.85
CA SER A 183 9.92 -3.15 -3.61
C SER A 183 8.65 -2.66 -2.90
N ALA A 184 7.48 -3.13 -3.31
CA ALA A 184 6.20 -2.79 -2.68
C ALA A 184 6.11 -3.33 -1.24
N LEU A 185 6.60 -4.56 -0.98
CA LEU A 185 6.70 -5.12 0.37
C LEU A 185 7.63 -4.27 1.24
N ARG A 186 8.81 -3.90 0.72
CA ARG A 186 9.77 -3.09 1.46
C ARG A 186 9.22 -1.71 1.81
N VAL A 187 8.52 -1.07 0.88
CA VAL A 187 7.83 0.21 1.14
C VAL A 187 6.79 0.08 2.25
N ALA A 188 6.02 -1.01 2.28
CA ALA A 188 5.05 -1.26 3.35
C ALA A 188 5.74 -1.46 4.73
N GLU A 189 6.90 -2.12 4.77
CA GLU A 189 7.71 -2.23 5.99
C GLU A 189 8.27 -0.86 6.45
N LEU A 190 8.69 -0.02 5.51
CA LEU A 190 9.12 1.36 5.83
C LEU A 190 7.95 2.20 6.35
N ALA A 191 6.73 1.97 5.88
CA ALA A 191 5.54 2.64 6.41
C ALA A 191 5.29 2.30 7.88
N LEU A 192 5.49 1.03 8.29
CA LEU A 192 5.43 0.63 9.71
C LEU A 192 6.52 1.36 10.53
N GLN A 193 7.74 1.45 10.02
CA GLN A 193 8.84 2.17 10.67
C GLN A 193 8.56 3.69 10.76
N ALA A 194 7.83 4.26 9.80
CA ALA A 194 7.36 5.64 9.84
C ALA A 194 6.30 5.91 10.90
N GLY A 195 5.78 4.86 11.55
CA GLY A 195 4.77 4.94 12.59
C GLY A 195 3.35 4.61 12.12
N LEU A 196 3.18 4.02 10.94
CA LEU A 196 1.88 3.51 10.51
C LEU A 196 1.50 2.31 11.39
N PRO A 197 0.31 2.31 12.03
CA PRO A 197 -0.08 1.20 12.88
C PRO A 197 -0.28 -0.10 12.09
N PRO A 198 -0.02 -1.27 12.71
CA PRO A 198 -0.37 -2.57 12.14
C PRO A 198 -1.83 -2.61 11.67
N GLY A 199 -2.08 -3.28 10.54
CA GLY A 199 -3.42 -3.41 9.96
C GLY A 199 -3.88 -2.22 9.10
N VAL A 200 -3.28 -1.03 9.22
CA VAL A 200 -3.67 0.13 8.40
C VAL A 200 -3.25 -0.06 6.94
N LEU A 201 -2.09 -0.66 6.69
CA LEU A 201 -1.64 -1.08 5.37
C LEU A 201 -1.36 -2.58 5.37
N GLY A 202 -2.06 -3.32 4.54
CA GLY A 202 -1.77 -4.71 4.20
C GLY A 202 -1.15 -4.81 2.81
N ASN A 203 -0.19 -5.72 2.63
CA ASN A 203 0.43 -6.02 1.34
C ASN A 203 0.41 -7.54 1.14
N TRP A 204 -0.20 -8.00 0.05
CA TRP A 204 -0.21 -9.42 -0.27
C TRP A 204 -0.09 -9.64 -1.78
N CYS A 205 0.62 -10.66 -2.18
CA CYS A 205 0.92 -10.96 -3.58
C CYS A 205 0.02 -12.08 -4.09
N GLY A 206 -0.46 -11.93 -5.33
CA GLY A 206 -1.13 -12.94 -6.13
C GLY A 206 -2.37 -13.55 -5.50
N ALA A 207 -3.51 -13.40 -6.16
CA ALA A 207 -4.71 -14.17 -5.88
C ALA A 207 -4.91 -15.24 -6.96
N ASP A 208 -5.70 -16.24 -6.65
CA ASP A 208 -6.18 -17.17 -7.66
C ASP A 208 -6.98 -16.42 -8.71
N LYS A 209 -6.53 -16.44 -9.96
CA LYS A 209 -7.25 -15.85 -11.10
C LYS A 209 -8.68 -16.41 -11.26
N ALA A 210 -8.90 -17.63 -10.76
CA ALA A 210 -10.18 -18.32 -10.89
C ALA A 210 -11.30 -17.75 -9.97
N HIS A 211 -10.96 -16.94 -8.95
CA HIS A 211 -11.94 -16.50 -7.95
C HIS A 211 -12.29 -15.00 -8.01
N GLY A 212 -11.97 -14.31 -9.10
CA GLY A 212 -12.46 -12.94 -9.34
C GLY A 212 -12.25 -12.01 -8.15
N PHE A 213 -10.99 -11.76 -7.79
CA PHE A 213 -10.63 -10.90 -6.64
C PHE A 213 -11.48 -9.62 -6.55
N HIS A 214 -11.69 -8.96 -7.69
CA HIS A 214 -12.50 -7.74 -7.76
C HIS A 214 -13.95 -7.94 -7.26
N THR A 215 -14.58 -9.03 -7.69
CA THR A 215 -15.96 -9.34 -7.29
C THR A 215 -16.03 -9.66 -5.81
N TRP A 216 -15.06 -10.41 -5.31
CA TRP A 216 -15.06 -10.85 -3.94
C TRP A 216 -14.73 -9.71 -2.95
N VAL A 217 -13.73 -8.87 -3.26
CA VAL A 217 -13.39 -7.67 -2.46
C VAL A 217 -14.57 -6.70 -2.40
N GLY A 218 -15.25 -6.47 -3.54
CA GLY A 218 -16.43 -5.63 -3.57
C GLY A 218 -17.60 -6.16 -2.72
N GLN A 219 -17.76 -7.48 -2.62
CA GLN A 219 -18.78 -8.11 -1.75
C GLN A 219 -18.49 -7.95 -0.25
N GLN A 220 -17.23 -7.69 0.13
CA GLN A 220 -16.82 -7.46 1.53
C GLN A 220 -16.91 -5.99 1.96
N GLY A 221 -17.45 -5.09 1.12
CA GLY A 221 -17.53 -3.66 1.41
C GLY A 221 -16.15 -2.96 1.41
N VAL A 222 -15.25 -3.42 0.57
CA VAL A 222 -13.93 -2.80 0.33
C VAL A 222 -14.03 -1.89 -0.89
N TYR A 223 -13.50 -0.66 -0.79
CA TYR A 223 -13.56 0.40 -1.80
C TYR A 223 -12.20 0.68 -2.45
#